data_33caa68627d7de7421f99907fc275e61
#
_entry.id   33caa68627d7de7421f99907fc275e61
#
_cell.length_a   1.000
_cell.length_b   1.000
_cell.length_c   1.000
_cell.angle_alpha   90.00
_cell.angle_beta   90.00
_cell.angle_gamma   90.00
#
_symmetry.space_group_name_H-M   'P 1'
#
loop_
_entity.id
_entity.type
_entity.pdbx_description
1 polymer ?
#
loop_
_entity_poly.entity_id
_entity_poly.type
_entity_poly.pdbx_seq_one_letter_code
_entity_poly.pdbx_strand_id
1 'polypeptide(L)'
;MQTRFDYGDPVRVIRNVRNDGTYPGMDPGNLLVRRGSVGFVMNVGTFLQDQIIYTVNFLDQDRIVGCREEELIPADEPWIPSKFETREKVQCRLNLAVGGEIKVPLGAIGEVLKVLRDGEVVHYHVHFSGGQVLQVPESVLDAAPGDARMEARVASREEGNA
;
A
#
# COMPACT_ATOMS: atom_id res chain seq x y z
N MET A 1 6.27 -4.70 -26.88
CA MET A 1 6.00 -4.58 -25.44
C MET A 1 4.53 -4.72 -25.19
N GLN A 2 4.18 -5.56 -24.25
CA GLN A 2 2.78 -5.84 -23.97
C GLN A 2 2.33 -5.04 -22.75
N THR A 3 1.27 -4.25 -22.90
CA THR A 3 0.73 -3.46 -21.80
C THR A 3 -0.56 -4.09 -21.30
N ARG A 4 -0.79 -3.99 -19.98
CA ARG A 4 -2.01 -4.54 -19.37
C ARG A 4 -3.23 -3.65 -19.59
N PHE A 5 -3.00 -2.37 -19.76
CA PHE A 5 -4.07 -1.37 -19.87
C PHE A 5 -3.89 -0.52 -21.12
N ASP A 6 -5.01 -0.08 -21.66
CA ASP A 6 -5.05 0.78 -22.85
C ASP A 6 -5.64 2.14 -22.51
N TYR A 7 -5.50 3.06 -23.43
CA TYR A 7 -6.11 4.38 -23.30
C TYR A 7 -7.61 4.28 -23.00
N GLY A 8 -8.03 5.01 -21.99
CA GLY A 8 -9.42 5.05 -21.59
C GLY A 8 -9.83 3.98 -20.57
N ASP A 9 -8.96 3.01 -20.31
CA ASP A 9 -9.29 1.95 -19.35
C ASP A 9 -9.43 2.53 -17.94
N PRO A 10 -10.49 2.17 -17.21
CA PRO A 10 -10.60 2.53 -15.81
C PRO A 10 -9.72 1.63 -14.97
N VAL A 11 -8.91 2.24 -14.11
CA VAL A 11 -7.96 1.53 -13.26
C VAL A 11 -8.08 2.03 -11.83
N ARG A 12 -7.68 1.16 -10.90
CA ARG A 12 -7.63 1.50 -9.48
C ARG A 12 -6.18 1.41 -9.01
N VAL A 13 -5.73 2.45 -8.32
CA VAL A 13 -4.39 2.41 -7.72
C VAL A 13 -4.49 1.67 -6.38
N ILE A 14 -3.58 0.73 -6.15
CA ILE A 14 -3.60 -0.11 -4.94
C ILE A 14 -2.55 0.29 -3.92
N ARG A 15 -1.80 1.33 -4.21
CA ARG A 15 -0.81 1.92 -3.29
C ARG A 15 -1.00 3.42 -3.26
N ASN A 16 -0.62 4.04 -2.14
CA ASN A 16 -0.55 5.50 -2.07
C ASN A 16 0.56 5.98 -3.01
N VAL A 17 0.22 6.90 -3.90
CA VAL A 17 1.17 7.49 -4.84
C VAL A 17 1.63 8.82 -4.29
N ARG A 18 2.94 8.95 -4.06
CA ARG A 18 3.55 10.17 -3.54
C ARG A 18 4.39 10.84 -4.60
N ASN A 19 4.55 12.15 -4.45
CA ASN A 19 5.35 12.92 -5.38
C ASN A 19 6.82 12.52 -5.24
N ASP A 20 7.41 12.09 -6.34
CA ASP A 20 8.84 11.76 -6.41
C ASP A 20 9.70 12.97 -6.83
N GLY A 21 9.09 14.14 -6.91
CA GLY A 21 9.76 15.36 -7.33
C GLY A 21 9.40 15.78 -8.75
N THR A 22 8.70 14.94 -9.50
CA THR A 22 8.33 15.25 -10.88
C THR A 22 6.99 15.93 -11.05
N TYR A 23 6.14 15.89 -10.03
CA TYR A 23 4.84 16.54 -10.10
C TYR A 23 4.99 18.02 -9.75
N PRO A 24 4.61 18.93 -10.67
CA PRO A 24 4.83 20.35 -10.43
C PRO A 24 3.87 20.92 -9.38
N GLY A 25 4.37 21.89 -8.63
CA GLY A 25 3.54 22.62 -7.67
C GLY A 25 3.39 21.96 -6.31
N MET A 26 4.00 20.81 -6.10
CA MET A 26 3.94 20.11 -4.80
C MET A 26 5.32 19.60 -4.41
N ASP A 27 5.55 19.52 -3.12
CA ASP A 27 6.84 19.07 -2.59
C ASP A 27 7.00 17.55 -2.76
N PRO A 28 8.24 17.07 -2.91
CA PRO A 28 8.51 15.62 -2.92
C PRO A 28 8.00 14.99 -1.62
N GLY A 29 7.46 13.79 -1.74
CA GLY A 29 6.90 13.05 -0.61
C GLY A 29 5.44 13.34 -0.33
N ASN A 30 4.88 14.41 -0.89
CA ASN A 30 3.46 14.71 -0.70
C ASN A 30 2.59 13.66 -1.37
N LEU A 31 1.48 13.34 -0.72
CA LEU A 31 0.53 12.38 -1.26
C LEU A 31 -0.20 12.98 -2.45
N LEU A 32 -0.12 12.31 -3.59
CA LEU A 32 -0.83 12.70 -4.80
C LEU A 32 -2.17 12.00 -4.91
N VAL A 33 -2.19 10.69 -4.71
CA VAL A 33 -3.40 9.88 -4.86
C VAL A 33 -3.38 8.80 -3.80
N ARG A 34 -4.51 8.61 -3.13
CA ARG A 34 -4.66 7.54 -2.13
C ARG A 34 -4.98 6.22 -2.80
N ARG A 35 -4.47 5.14 -2.21
CA ARG A 35 -4.81 3.79 -2.65
C ARG A 35 -6.33 3.61 -2.63
N GLY A 36 -6.84 2.89 -3.61
CA GLY A 36 -8.26 2.70 -3.81
C GLY A 36 -8.91 3.70 -4.74
N SER A 37 -8.21 4.76 -5.10
CA SER A 37 -8.74 5.76 -6.03
C SER A 37 -8.80 5.18 -7.44
N VAL A 38 -9.84 5.56 -8.17
CA VAL A 38 -10.06 5.13 -9.55
C VAL A 38 -9.75 6.28 -10.49
N GLY A 39 -9.05 5.97 -11.57
CA GLY A 39 -8.74 6.92 -12.62
C GLY A 39 -8.83 6.25 -13.97
N PHE A 40 -8.52 7.02 -15.01
CA PHE A 40 -8.59 6.55 -16.39
C PHE A 40 -7.22 6.71 -17.04
N VAL A 41 -6.80 5.69 -17.78
CA VAL A 41 -5.54 5.72 -18.49
C VAL A 41 -5.61 6.72 -19.62
N MET A 42 -4.69 7.68 -19.64
CA MET A 42 -4.61 8.70 -20.69
C MET A 42 -3.44 8.46 -21.63
N ASN A 43 -2.41 7.80 -21.16
CA ASN A 43 -1.24 7.53 -21.97
C ASN A 43 -0.46 6.37 -21.39
N VAL A 44 0.31 5.71 -22.24
CA VAL A 44 1.19 4.62 -21.85
C VAL A 44 2.57 4.93 -22.40
N GLY A 45 3.57 4.89 -21.53
CA GLY A 45 4.94 5.15 -21.94
C GLY A 45 5.91 4.18 -21.29
N THR A 46 7.17 4.29 -21.65
CA THR A 46 8.22 3.49 -21.04
C THR A 46 9.23 4.39 -20.35
N PHE A 47 9.75 3.89 -19.25
CA PHE A 47 10.79 4.57 -18.51
C PHE A 47 11.97 3.61 -18.35
N LEU A 48 13.17 4.05 -18.64
CA LEU A 48 14.38 3.24 -18.55
C LEU A 48 14.28 1.93 -19.34
N GLN A 49 13.57 1.94 -20.46
CA GLN A 49 13.46 0.86 -21.44
C GLN A 49 12.60 -0.34 -20.99
N ASP A 50 12.47 -0.59 -19.72
CA ASP A 50 11.79 -1.79 -19.22
C ASP A 50 10.60 -1.51 -18.29
N GLN A 51 10.41 -0.27 -17.84
CA GLN A 51 9.29 0.07 -16.98
C GLN A 51 8.15 0.71 -17.78
N ILE A 52 6.97 0.15 -17.61
CA ILE A 52 5.77 0.72 -18.22
C ILE A 52 5.15 1.69 -17.22
N ILE A 53 4.94 2.93 -17.66
CA ILE A 53 4.32 3.98 -16.87
C ILE A 53 3.02 4.39 -17.54
N TYR A 54 1.96 4.36 -16.77
CA TYR A 54 0.64 4.82 -17.22
C TYR A 54 0.39 6.20 -16.68
N THR A 55 0.03 7.12 -17.56
CA THR A 55 -0.47 8.43 -17.16
C THR A 55 -1.95 8.26 -16.87
N VAL A 56 -2.35 8.47 -15.62
CA VAL A 56 -3.72 8.21 -15.15
C VAL A 56 -4.33 9.52 -14.68
N ASN A 57 -5.54 9.79 -15.16
CA ASN A 57 -6.30 10.95 -14.73
C ASN A 57 -7.27 10.53 -13.61
N PHE A 58 -7.00 11.01 -12.40
CA PHE A 58 -7.85 10.78 -11.24
C PHE A 58 -8.79 11.97 -11.08
N LEU A 59 -9.98 11.85 -11.66
CA LEU A 59 -10.92 12.96 -11.72
C LEU A 59 -11.33 13.49 -10.34
N ASP A 60 -11.54 12.59 -9.38
CA ASP A 60 -11.96 13.00 -8.04
C ASP A 60 -10.89 13.83 -7.32
N GLN A 61 -9.63 13.56 -7.59
CA GLN A 61 -8.52 14.31 -7.03
C GLN A 61 -8.08 15.47 -7.91
N ASP A 62 -8.63 15.54 -9.12
CA ASP A 62 -8.23 16.52 -10.13
C ASP A 62 -6.72 16.49 -10.36
N ARG A 63 -6.19 15.29 -10.56
CA ARG A 63 -4.75 15.09 -10.77
C ARG A 63 -4.47 14.08 -11.86
N ILE A 64 -3.43 14.36 -12.62
CA ILE A 64 -2.91 13.45 -13.64
C ILE A 64 -1.54 13.00 -13.16
N VAL A 65 -1.38 11.70 -12.92
CA VAL A 65 -0.21 11.16 -12.26
C VAL A 65 0.32 9.95 -13.02
N GLY A 66 1.63 9.81 -13.09
CA GLY A 66 2.28 8.63 -13.64
C GLY A 66 2.27 7.50 -12.62
N CYS A 67 1.78 6.34 -13.03
CA CYS A 67 1.71 5.15 -12.17
C CYS A 67 2.41 3.99 -12.86
N ARG A 68 3.06 3.16 -12.04
CA ARG A 68 3.66 1.93 -12.55
C ARG A 68 2.60 0.86 -12.72
N GLU A 69 2.87 -0.09 -13.60
CA GLU A 69 1.92 -1.16 -13.88
C GLU A 69 1.56 -1.95 -12.63
N GLU A 70 2.53 -2.24 -11.77
CA GLU A 70 2.29 -2.99 -10.54
C GLU A 70 1.50 -2.22 -9.49
N GLU A 71 1.29 -0.93 -9.67
CA GLU A 71 0.48 -0.12 -8.77
C GLU A 71 -0.99 -0.09 -9.14
N LEU A 72 -1.36 -0.70 -10.26
CA LEU A 72 -2.69 -0.59 -10.83
C LEU A 72 -3.34 -1.95 -11.01
N ILE A 73 -4.66 -1.99 -10.81
CA ILE A 73 -5.51 -3.12 -11.19
C ILE A 73 -6.70 -2.57 -11.98
N PRO A 74 -7.41 -3.41 -12.76
CA PRO A 74 -8.65 -2.97 -13.38
C PRO A 74 -9.64 -2.45 -12.34
N ALA A 75 -10.35 -1.38 -12.63
CA ALA A 75 -11.24 -0.76 -11.66
C ALA A 75 -12.38 -1.68 -11.22
N ASP A 76 -12.77 -2.63 -12.08
CA ASP A 76 -13.84 -3.57 -11.78
C ASP A 76 -13.33 -4.83 -11.06
N GLU A 77 -12.03 -4.96 -10.87
CA GLU A 77 -11.47 -6.10 -10.13
C GLU A 77 -11.73 -5.91 -8.63
N PRO A 78 -12.18 -6.97 -7.93
CA PRO A 78 -12.38 -6.86 -6.48
C PRO A 78 -11.08 -6.50 -5.77
N TRP A 79 -11.18 -5.55 -4.84
CA TRP A 79 -10.02 -5.10 -4.07
C TRP A 79 -10.43 -4.82 -2.63
N ILE A 80 -9.73 -5.46 -1.70
CA ILE A 80 -9.96 -5.28 -0.27
C ILE A 80 -8.84 -4.37 0.27
N PRO A 81 -9.19 -3.20 0.85
CA PRO A 81 -8.17 -2.32 1.42
C PRO A 81 -7.42 -3.01 2.55
N SER A 82 -6.13 -2.82 2.59
CA SER A 82 -5.29 -3.32 3.67
C SER A 82 -4.89 -2.17 4.59
N LYS A 83 -4.80 -2.46 5.91
CA LYS A 83 -4.31 -1.48 6.88
C LYS A 83 -2.82 -1.22 6.72
N PHE A 84 -2.08 -2.24 6.32
CA PHE A 84 -0.62 -2.19 6.25
C PHE A 84 -0.16 -2.57 4.85
N GLU A 85 1.00 -2.05 4.49
CA GLU A 85 1.64 -2.33 3.22
C GLU A 85 2.93 -3.12 3.43
N THR A 86 3.45 -3.68 2.34
CA THR A 86 4.74 -4.37 2.35
C THR A 86 5.82 -3.44 2.91
N ARG A 87 6.65 -3.98 3.78
CA ARG A 87 7.76 -3.32 4.47
C ARG A 87 7.36 -2.43 5.64
N GLU A 88 6.07 -2.26 5.91
CA GLU A 88 5.66 -1.54 7.11
C GLU A 88 5.98 -2.35 8.35
N LYS A 89 6.31 -1.65 9.42
CA LYS A 89 6.50 -2.26 10.74
C LYS A 89 5.18 -2.36 11.46
N VAL A 90 4.94 -3.51 12.05
CA VAL A 90 3.71 -3.81 12.78
C VAL A 90 4.03 -4.40 14.13
N GLN A 91 3.05 -4.41 15.01
CA GLN A 91 3.17 -4.93 16.36
C GLN A 91 2.05 -5.90 16.63
N CYS A 92 2.36 -7.02 17.28
CA CYS A 92 1.33 -7.98 17.70
C CYS A 92 0.47 -7.43 18.81
N ARG A 93 -0.83 -7.57 18.66
CA ARG A 93 -1.82 -7.23 19.71
C ARG A 93 -2.06 -8.37 20.68
N LEU A 94 -1.66 -9.58 20.30
CA LEU A 94 -1.89 -10.81 21.06
C LEU A 94 -0.63 -11.64 21.09
N ASN A 95 -0.61 -12.63 22.00
CA ASN A 95 0.39 -13.69 21.92
C ASN A 95 0.00 -14.63 20.79
N LEU A 96 0.94 -14.95 19.91
CA LEU A 96 0.71 -15.90 18.81
C LEU A 96 1.32 -17.25 19.18
N ALA A 97 0.48 -18.26 19.26
CA ALA A 97 0.92 -19.62 19.63
C ALA A 97 0.88 -20.54 18.43
N VAL A 98 1.87 -21.42 18.34
CA VAL A 98 1.93 -22.47 17.34
C VAL A 98 2.16 -23.77 18.09
N GLY A 99 1.26 -24.75 17.92
CA GLY A 99 1.38 -26.02 18.61
C GLY A 99 1.31 -25.92 20.12
N GLY A 100 0.56 -24.95 20.65
CA GLY A 100 0.40 -24.75 22.09
C GLY A 100 1.54 -23.96 22.75
N GLU A 101 2.51 -23.53 21.97
CA GLU A 101 3.66 -22.77 22.46
C GLU A 101 3.65 -21.38 21.89
N ILE A 102 3.86 -20.36 22.73
CA ILE A 102 3.90 -18.97 22.27
C ILE A 102 5.19 -18.74 21.49
N LYS A 103 5.05 -18.48 20.20
CA LYS A 103 6.18 -18.19 19.31
C LYS A 103 6.42 -16.71 19.14
N VAL A 104 5.36 -15.90 19.21
CA VAL A 104 5.46 -14.46 19.07
C VAL A 104 4.65 -13.84 20.21
N PRO A 105 5.31 -13.17 21.16
CA PRO A 105 4.58 -12.58 22.29
C PRO A 105 3.87 -11.29 21.90
N LEU A 106 2.86 -10.93 22.68
CA LEU A 106 2.19 -9.64 22.57
C LEU A 106 3.24 -8.53 22.59
N GLY A 107 3.11 -7.56 21.69
CA GLY A 107 4.03 -6.44 21.59
C GLY A 107 5.23 -6.68 20.69
N ALA A 108 5.41 -7.90 20.18
CA ALA A 108 6.52 -8.18 19.28
C ALA A 108 6.39 -7.38 17.98
N ILE A 109 7.51 -6.88 17.51
CA ILE A 109 7.58 -6.06 16.30
C ILE A 109 7.95 -6.94 15.11
N GLY A 110 7.33 -6.68 13.97
CA GLY A 110 7.64 -7.39 12.75
C GLY A 110 7.56 -6.48 11.54
N GLU A 111 7.97 -7.02 10.40
CA GLU A 111 7.89 -6.32 9.13
C GLU A 111 6.97 -7.10 8.18
N VAL A 112 6.06 -6.40 7.53
CA VAL A 112 5.16 -7.02 6.56
C VAL A 112 5.96 -7.38 5.31
N LEU A 113 5.96 -8.67 4.96
CA LEU A 113 6.63 -9.16 3.76
C LEU A 113 5.67 -9.26 2.59
N LYS A 114 4.43 -9.60 2.85
CA LYS A 114 3.41 -9.81 1.80
C LYS A 114 2.04 -9.54 2.35
N VAL A 115 1.18 -8.99 1.52
CA VAL A 115 -0.24 -8.75 1.84
C VAL A 115 -1.06 -9.74 1.04
N LEU A 116 -1.94 -10.50 1.71
CA LEU A 116 -2.78 -11.51 1.09
C LEU A 116 -4.23 -11.03 1.11
N ARG A 117 -4.80 -10.83 -0.08
CA ARG A 117 -6.14 -10.29 -0.26
C ARG A 117 -7.10 -11.25 -0.95
N ASP A 118 -6.81 -12.54 -0.86
CA ASP A 118 -7.58 -13.55 -1.61
C ASP A 118 -8.76 -14.12 -0.84
N GLY A 119 -9.09 -13.55 0.30
CA GLY A 119 -10.23 -13.93 1.11
C GLY A 119 -11.01 -12.71 1.60
N GLU A 120 -12.01 -12.94 2.44
CA GLU A 120 -12.78 -11.85 3.03
C GLU A 120 -11.97 -11.05 4.04
N VAL A 121 -10.95 -11.67 4.60
CA VAL A 121 -10.09 -11.06 5.62
C VAL A 121 -8.69 -10.93 5.04
N VAL A 122 -8.10 -9.76 5.23
CA VAL A 122 -6.73 -9.52 4.81
C VAL A 122 -5.79 -10.22 5.78
N HIS A 123 -4.85 -10.98 5.24
CA HIS A 123 -3.79 -11.63 6.00
C HIS A 123 -2.44 -11.07 5.57
N TYR A 124 -1.44 -11.25 6.41
CA TYR A 124 -0.09 -10.77 6.14
C TYR A 124 0.92 -11.87 6.45
N HIS A 125 1.94 -11.95 5.61
CA HIS A 125 3.15 -12.65 5.99
C HIS A 125 4.02 -11.63 6.72
N VAL A 126 4.33 -11.90 7.97
CA VAL A 126 5.09 -10.97 8.81
C VAL A 126 6.33 -11.67 9.33
N HIS A 127 7.47 -11.00 9.17
CA HIS A 127 8.74 -11.47 9.72
C HIS A 127 8.96 -10.76 11.05
N PHE A 128 8.81 -11.51 12.14
CA PHE A 128 8.98 -10.96 13.49
C PHE A 128 10.44 -10.95 13.91
N SER A 129 10.76 -10.08 14.86
CA SER A 129 12.14 -9.83 15.27
C SER A 129 12.84 -11.08 15.81
N GLY A 130 12.11 -12.09 16.25
CA GLY A 130 12.70 -13.37 16.67
C GLY A 130 13.04 -14.34 15.55
N GLY A 131 12.88 -13.93 14.27
CA GLY A 131 13.16 -14.76 13.11
C GLY A 131 11.97 -15.55 12.60
N GLN A 132 10.83 -15.47 13.26
CA GLN A 132 9.62 -16.18 12.84
C GLN A 132 8.96 -15.46 11.66
N VAL A 133 8.56 -16.23 10.66
CA VAL A 133 7.70 -15.71 9.59
C VAL A 133 6.36 -16.41 9.71
N LEU A 134 5.30 -15.65 9.97
CA LEU A 134 3.98 -16.22 10.19
C LEU A 134 2.96 -15.53 9.30
N GLN A 135 1.93 -16.28 8.93
CA GLN A 135 0.74 -15.71 8.28
C GLN A 135 -0.27 -15.37 9.35
N VAL A 136 -0.62 -14.11 9.46
CA VAL A 136 -1.52 -13.62 10.52
C VAL A 136 -2.63 -12.77 9.92
N PRO A 137 -3.83 -12.80 10.53
CA PRO A 137 -4.91 -11.92 10.09
C PRO A 137 -4.65 -10.50 10.54
N GLU A 138 -5.25 -9.57 9.83
CA GLU A 138 -5.09 -8.14 10.10
C GLU A 138 -5.47 -7.76 11.54
N SER A 139 -6.45 -8.47 12.10
CA SER A 139 -6.97 -8.16 13.43
C SER A 139 -5.98 -8.33 14.57
N VAL A 140 -4.90 -9.10 14.36
CA VAL A 140 -3.91 -9.31 15.42
C VAL A 140 -2.74 -8.32 15.37
N LEU A 141 -2.79 -7.37 14.44
CA LEU A 141 -1.70 -6.43 14.22
C LEU A 141 -2.13 -5.00 14.49
N ASP A 142 -1.22 -4.22 15.05
CA ASP A 142 -1.29 -2.77 15.15
C ASP A 142 -0.08 -2.16 14.47
N ALA A 143 -0.13 -0.87 14.22
CA ALA A 143 1.03 -0.13 13.77
C ALA A 143 2.11 -0.17 14.84
N ALA A 144 3.36 -0.37 14.43
CA ALA A 144 4.46 -0.38 15.38
C ALA A 144 4.69 1.00 15.97
N PRO A 145 4.88 1.09 17.29
CA PRO A 145 5.13 2.39 17.92
C PRO A 145 6.52 2.90 17.53
N GLY A 146 6.67 4.21 17.43
CA GLY A 146 7.96 4.82 17.14
C GLY A 146 8.39 4.79 15.69
N ASP A 147 7.54 4.29 14.79
CA ASP A 147 7.82 4.35 13.35
C ASP A 147 7.59 5.78 12.87
N ALA A 148 8.64 6.41 12.36
CA ALA A 148 8.57 7.80 11.91
C ALA A 148 7.51 8.02 10.83
N ARG A 149 7.33 7.06 9.93
CA ARG A 149 6.29 7.15 8.92
C ARG A 149 4.90 7.10 9.53
N MET A 150 4.73 6.27 10.55
CA MET A 150 3.46 6.17 11.24
C MET A 150 3.16 7.44 12.02
N GLU A 151 4.13 7.99 12.68
CA GLU A 151 3.97 9.26 13.38
C GLU A 151 3.61 10.38 12.43
N ALA A 152 4.28 10.46 11.29
CA ALA A 152 3.97 11.45 10.27
C ALA A 152 2.56 11.26 9.72
N ARG A 153 2.15 10.00 9.52
CA ARG A 153 0.82 9.68 9.02
C ARG A 153 -0.27 10.06 10.04
N VAL A 154 -0.03 9.79 11.29
CA VAL A 154 -0.96 10.15 12.37
C VAL A 154 -1.08 11.65 12.47
N ALA A 155 0.03 12.37 12.46
CA ALA A 155 0.03 13.83 12.50
C ALA A 155 -0.74 14.41 11.31
N SER A 156 -0.49 13.91 10.12
CA SER A 156 -1.20 14.31 8.91
C SER A 156 -2.69 14.10 9.03
N ARG A 157 -3.09 12.96 9.60
CA ARG A 157 -4.50 12.62 9.77
C ARG A 157 -5.17 13.56 10.76
N GLU A 158 -4.51 13.86 11.86
CA GLU A 158 -5.02 14.80 12.85
C GLU A 158 -5.20 16.19 12.25
N GLU A 159 -4.22 16.66 11.49
CA GLU A 159 -4.32 17.92 10.79
C GLU A 159 -5.46 17.92 9.77
N GLY A 160 -5.63 16.82 9.07
CA GLY A 160 -6.71 16.67 8.10
C GLY A 160 -8.09 16.67 8.72
N ASN A 161 -8.19 16.28 9.98
CA ASN A 161 -9.45 16.22 10.71
C ASN A 161 -9.73 17.49 11.51
N ALA A 162 -8.76 18.34 11.59
CA ALA A 162 -8.88 19.58 12.35
C ALA A 162 -9.75 20.61 11.63
#